data_6f8a0e6afb068a12896b4bf59434ff2c
#
_entry.id   6f8a0e6afb068a12896b4bf59434ff2c
#
_cell.length_a   1.000
_cell.length_b   1.000
_cell.length_c   1.000
_cell.angle_alpha   90.00
_cell.angle_beta   90.00
_cell.angle_gamma   90.00
#
_symmetry.space_group_name_H-M   'P 1'
#
loop_
_entity.id
_entity.type
_entity.pdbx_description
1 polymer ?
#
loop_
_entity_poly.entity_id
_entity_poly.type
_entity_poly.pdbx_seq_one_letter_code
_entity_poly.pdbx_strand_id
1 'polypeptide(L)'
;MIFENILLEKQEKINIITINRPESLNALNGKTIKEISGALDILENDIDCRVIIITGSGQKSFVAGADIKEFSDFGQHEAEELARNGQNLLFNKIENLKKPV
;
A
#
# COMPACT_ATOMS: atom_id res chain seq x y z
N MET A 1 -0.88 -9.60 -12.47
CA MET A 1 -1.31 -8.21 -12.22
C MET A 1 -0.11 -7.29 -12.35
N ILE A 2 -0.29 -6.15 -13.01
CA ILE A 2 0.80 -5.18 -13.21
C ILE A 2 0.58 -4.01 -12.24
N PHE A 3 1.59 -3.71 -11.43
CA PHE A 3 1.56 -2.59 -10.51
C PHE A 3 2.41 -1.44 -11.05
N GLU A 4 1.97 -0.22 -10.84
CA GLU A 4 2.72 0.98 -11.26
C GLU A 4 3.45 1.64 -10.09
N ASN A 5 2.85 1.64 -8.90
CA ASN A 5 3.37 2.36 -7.74
C ASN A 5 3.97 1.46 -6.68
N ILE A 6 3.94 0.16 -6.87
CA ILE A 6 4.57 -0.78 -5.96
C ILE A 6 5.35 -1.84 -6.74
N LEU A 7 6.31 -2.44 -6.06
CA LEU A 7 7.04 -3.60 -6.53
C LEU A 7 6.74 -4.77 -5.60
N LEU A 8 6.54 -5.95 -6.16
CA LEU A 8 6.28 -7.16 -5.39
C LEU A 8 7.41 -8.15 -5.64
N GLU A 9 8.12 -8.52 -4.58
CA GLU A 9 9.26 -9.42 -4.65
C GLU A 9 9.04 -10.60 -3.71
N LYS A 10 9.52 -11.78 -4.13
CA LYS A 10 9.44 -12.99 -3.34
C LYS A 10 10.84 -13.46 -2.97
N GLN A 11 11.05 -13.72 -1.68
CA GLN A 11 12.27 -14.33 -1.15
C GLN A 11 11.86 -15.52 -0.29
N GLU A 12 11.93 -16.71 -0.85
CA GLU A 12 11.48 -17.94 -0.20
C GLU A 12 10.01 -17.85 0.19
N LYS A 13 9.69 -17.81 1.49
CA LYS A 13 8.31 -17.71 2.00
C LYS A 13 7.96 -16.31 2.48
N ILE A 14 8.84 -15.35 2.22
CA ILE A 14 8.64 -13.92 2.54
C ILE A 14 8.35 -13.18 1.24
N ASN A 15 7.31 -12.35 1.25
CA ASN A 15 7.03 -11.45 0.14
C ASN A 15 7.20 -10.02 0.59
N ILE A 16 7.83 -9.20 -0.26
CA ILE A 16 8.15 -7.82 0.04
C ILE A 16 7.37 -6.94 -0.92
N ILE A 17 6.53 -6.07 -0.36
CA ILE A 17 5.83 -5.03 -1.12
C ILE A 17 6.62 -3.76 -0.92
N THR A 18 7.21 -3.24 -1.99
CA THR A 18 7.97 -1.99 -1.95
C THR A 18 7.14 -0.87 -2.55
N ILE A 19 6.85 0.15 -1.78
CA ILE A 19 6.18 1.35 -2.27
C ILE A 19 7.20 2.14 -3.06
N ASN A 20 6.93 2.35 -4.36
CA ASN A 20 7.91 2.92 -5.29
C ASN A 20 7.42 4.24 -5.87
N ARG A 21 7.36 5.24 -5.02
CA ARG A 21 7.07 6.64 -5.38
C ARG A 21 8.10 7.57 -4.74
N PRO A 22 9.40 7.37 -5.00
CA PRO A 22 10.43 8.15 -4.29
C PRO A 22 10.34 9.65 -4.58
N GLU A 23 9.89 10.06 -5.75
CA GLU A 23 9.69 11.46 -6.13
C GLU A 23 8.61 12.14 -5.29
N SER A 24 7.72 11.39 -4.68
CA SER A 24 6.68 11.87 -3.78
C SER A 24 6.92 11.40 -2.33
N LEU A 25 8.14 11.02 -1.99
CA LEU A 25 8.53 10.49 -0.68
C LEU A 25 7.66 9.30 -0.26
N ASN A 26 7.25 8.49 -1.24
CA ASN A 26 6.38 7.32 -1.07
C ASN A 26 5.04 7.64 -0.42
N ALA A 27 4.54 8.88 -0.62
CA ALA A 27 3.22 9.26 -0.14
C ALA A 27 2.13 8.39 -0.78
N LEU A 28 1.10 8.08 -0.01
CA LEU A 28 0.00 7.21 -0.45
C LEU A 28 -1.05 8.02 -1.20
N ASN A 29 -1.23 7.71 -2.47
CA ASN A 29 -2.41 8.17 -3.23
C ASN A 29 -3.40 7.01 -3.35
N GLY A 30 -4.58 7.28 -3.90
CA GLY A 30 -5.64 6.27 -4.02
C GLY A 30 -5.21 5.05 -4.83
N LYS A 31 -4.47 5.26 -5.91
CA LYS A 31 -3.98 4.17 -6.75
C LYS A 31 -2.99 3.27 -5.99
N THR A 32 -2.06 3.86 -5.24
CA THR A 32 -1.11 3.11 -4.44
C THR A 32 -1.82 2.26 -3.37
N ILE A 33 -2.80 2.85 -2.69
CA ILE A 33 -3.61 2.14 -1.70
C ILE A 33 -4.30 0.93 -2.33
N LYS A 34 -4.90 1.11 -3.51
CA LYS A 34 -5.57 0.01 -4.21
C LYS A 34 -4.58 -1.08 -4.64
N GLU A 35 -3.41 -0.68 -5.09
CA GLU A 35 -2.38 -1.64 -5.51
C GLU A 35 -1.86 -2.46 -4.32
N ILE A 36 -1.59 -1.83 -3.19
CA ILE A 36 -1.17 -2.55 -1.98
C ILE A 36 -2.28 -3.50 -1.53
N SER A 37 -3.52 -3.02 -1.51
CA SER A 37 -4.67 -3.85 -1.14
C SER A 37 -4.81 -5.08 -2.03
N GLY A 38 -4.66 -4.91 -3.35
CA GLY A 38 -4.71 -6.01 -4.30
C GLY A 38 -3.58 -7.01 -4.11
N ALA A 39 -2.36 -6.52 -3.85
CA ALA A 39 -1.22 -7.37 -3.56
C ALA A 39 -1.45 -8.18 -2.28
N LEU A 40 -1.98 -7.56 -1.24
CA LEU A 40 -2.30 -8.26 0.02
C LEU A 40 -3.32 -9.37 -0.19
N ASP A 41 -4.33 -9.15 -1.03
CA ASP A 41 -5.32 -10.19 -1.36
C ASP A 41 -4.65 -11.38 -2.04
N ILE A 42 -3.76 -11.13 -2.99
CA ILE A 42 -3.01 -12.19 -3.68
C ILE A 42 -2.17 -12.98 -2.68
N LEU A 43 -1.44 -12.28 -1.81
CA LEU A 43 -0.51 -12.92 -0.88
C LEU A 43 -1.23 -13.65 0.26
N GLU A 44 -2.38 -13.18 0.68
CA GLU A 44 -3.17 -13.86 1.71
C GLU A 44 -3.60 -15.26 1.26
N ASN A 45 -3.86 -15.42 -0.04
CA ASN A 45 -4.30 -16.69 -0.62
C ASN A 45 -3.15 -17.54 -1.17
N ASP A 46 -1.92 -17.06 -1.12
CA ASP A 46 -0.75 -17.79 -1.61
C ASP A 46 -0.20 -18.68 -0.49
N ILE A 47 -0.28 -20.00 -0.68
CA ILE A 47 0.17 -20.95 0.34
C ILE A 47 1.69 -20.88 0.58
N ASP A 48 2.45 -20.38 -0.37
CA ASP A 48 3.89 -20.22 -0.24
C ASP A 48 4.29 -18.92 0.48
N CYS A 49 3.35 -18.00 0.71
CA CYS A 49 3.61 -16.78 1.44
C CYS A 49 3.27 -16.97 2.91
N ARG A 50 4.26 -16.78 3.78
CA ARG A 50 4.06 -16.87 5.24
C ARG A 50 4.16 -15.53 5.95
N VAL A 51 4.98 -14.62 5.42
CA VAL A 51 5.22 -13.30 6.01
C VAL A 51 5.23 -12.27 4.89
N ILE A 52 4.66 -11.11 5.17
CA ILE A 52 4.66 -9.98 4.25
C ILE A 52 5.41 -8.83 4.89
N ILE A 53 6.33 -8.21 4.15
CA ILE A 53 7.06 -7.02 4.56
C ILE A 53 6.62 -5.89 3.62
N ILE A 54 6.25 -4.74 4.18
CA ILE A 54 5.98 -3.54 3.42
C ILE A 54 7.09 -2.55 3.70
N THR A 55 7.71 -2.03 2.64
CA THR A 55 8.81 -1.07 2.78
C THR A 55 8.67 0.03 1.71
N GLY A 56 9.49 1.06 1.79
CA GLY A 56 9.53 2.14 0.82
C GLY A 56 10.83 2.11 0.04
N SER A 57 10.78 2.48 -1.25
CA SER A 57 11.97 2.61 -2.07
C SER A 57 12.78 3.85 -1.67
N GLY A 58 14.09 3.83 -1.95
CA GLY A 58 14.98 4.91 -1.63
C GLY A 58 15.36 4.93 -0.16
N GLN A 59 16.03 6.02 0.26
CA GLN A 59 16.58 6.14 1.60
C GLN A 59 15.96 7.27 2.43
N LYS A 60 15.03 8.02 1.84
CA LYS A 60 14.49 9.22 2.49
C LYS A 60 13.23 8.98 3.31
N SER A 61 12.39 8.06 2.86
CA SER A 61 11.09 7.86 3.50
C SER A 61 10.56 6.45 3.27
N PHE A 62 9.95 5.90 4.28
CA PHE A 62 9.08 4.73 4.11
C PHE A 62 7.78 5.19 3.41
N VAL A 63 6.99 6.00 4.11
CA VAL A 63 5.74 6.61 3.61
C VAL A 63 5.64 7.97 4.27
N ALA A 64 5.55 9.03 3.46
CA ALA A 64 5.46 10.39 4.00
C ALA A 64 4.04 10.77 4.44
N GLY A 65 3.07 9.87 4.27
CA GLY A 65 1.68 10.11 4.61
C GLY A 65 0.80 10.07 3.37
N ALA A 66 -0.38 10.68 3.43
CA ALA A 66 -1.26 10.79 2.28
C ALA A 66 -0.70 11.79 1.27
N ASP A 67 -0.96 11.55 -0.01
CA ASP A 67 -0.52 12.46 -1.07
C ASP A 67 -1.40 13.71 -1.08
N ILE A 68 -0.88 14.81 -0.55
CA ILE A 68 -1.63 16.06 -0.43
C ILE A 68 -2.00 16.68 -1.78
N LYS A 69 -1.28 16.37 -2.85
CA LYS A 69 -1.66 16.82 -4.19
C LYS A 69 -2.99 16.24 -4.63
N GLU A 70 -3.27 15.02 -4.24
CA GLU A 70 -4.56 14.38 -4.53
C GLU A 70 -5.70 15.05 -3.77
N PHE A 71 -5.42 15.61 -2.59
CA PHE A 71 -6.43 16.28 -1.78
C PHE A 71 -6.67 17.74 -2.20
N SER A 72 -5.75 18.37 -2.92
CA SER A 72 -5.78 19.81 -3.18
C SER A 72 -7.04 20.26 -3.92
N ASP A 73 -7.62 19.39 -4.77
CA ASP A 73 -8.81 19.68 -5.54
C ASP A 73 -10.09 19.07 -4.94
N PHE A 74 -9.97 18.46 -3.74
CA PHE A 74 -11.09 17.78 -3.11
C PHE A 74 -11.85 18.69 -2.19
N GLY A 75 -13.17 18.58 -2.19
CA GLY A 75 -14.00 19.09 -1.13
C GLY A 75 -13.93 18.22 0.11
N GLN A 76 -14.53 18.68 1.21
CA GLN A 76 -14.52 17.95 2.48
C GLN A 76 -15.06 16.52 2.34
N HIS A 77 -16.18 16.36 1.62
CA HIS A 77 -16.80 15.05 1.43
C HIS A 77 -15.87 14.07 0.70
N GLU A 78 -15.22 14.53 -0.35
CA GLU A 78 -14.30 13.71 -1.14
C GLU A 78 -13.06 13.33 -0.34
N ALA A 79 -12.54 14.24 0.47
CA ALA A 79 -11.41 13.96 1.36
C ALA A 79 -11.78 12.92 2.43
N GLU A 80 -12.97 13.02 3.02
CA GLU A 80 -13.48 12.05 3.99
C GLU A 80 -13.65 10.68 3.35
N GLU A 81 -14.18 10.63 2.14
CA GLU A 81 -14.37 9.38 1.40
C GLU A 81 -13.04 8.72 1.08
N LEU A 82 -12.03 9.48 0.65
CA LEU A 82 -10.70 8.94 0.38
C LEU A 82 -10.06 8.40 1.66
N ALA A 83 -10.18 9.11 2.77
CA ALA A 83 -9.67 8.66 4.06
C ALA A 83 -10.35 7.36 4.51
N ARG A 84 -11.68 7.28 4.35
CA ARG A 84 -12.44 6.08 4.68
C ARG A 84 -12.03 4.90 3.81
N ASN A 85 -11.86 5.13 2.51
CA ASN A 85 -11.40 4.08 1.59
C ASN A 85 -10.01 3.60 1.95
N GLY A 86 -9.10 4.50 2.31
CA GLY A 86 -7.77 4.13 2.77
C GLY A 86 -7.82 3.27 4.03
N GLN A 87 -8.65 3.65 5.00
CA GLN A 87 -8.82 2.87 6.21
C GLN A 87 -9.39 1.47 5.92
N ASN A 88 -10.42 1.38 5.09
CA ASN A 88 -11.09 0.11 4.82
C ASN A 88 -10.32 -0.78 3.85
N LEU A 89 -9.73 -0.20 2.80
CA LEU A 89 -9.03 -0.96 1.77
C LEU A 89 -7.63 -1.39 2.20
N LEU A 90 -6.98 -0.64 3.10
CA LEU A 90 -5.59 -0.88 3.45
C LEU A 90 -5.39 -1.14 4.93
N PHE A 91 -5.64 -0.15 5.79
CA PHE A 91 -5.22 -0.27 7.19
C PHE A 91 -6.00 -1.33 7.95
N ASN A 92 -7.32 -1.39 7.79
CA ASN A 92 -8.12 -2.46 8.40
C ASN A 92 -7.75 -3.83 7.82
N LYS A 93 -7.46 -3.89 6.54
CA LYS A 93 -7.04 -5.14 5.88
C LYS A 93 -5.74 -5.65 6.48
N ILE A 94 -4.73 -4.79 6.65
CA ILE A 94 -3.45 -5.18 7.27
C ILE A 94 -3.68 -5.70 8.68
N GLU A 95 -4.46 -4.98 9.46
CA GLU A 95 -4.75 -5.35 10.85
C GLU A 95 -5.44 -6.70 10.98
N ASN A 96 -6.33 -7.01 10.04
CA ASN A 96 -7.14 -8.24 10.07
C ASN A 96 -6.60 -9.37 9.20
N LEU A 97 -5.46 -9.17 8.56
CA LEU A 97 -4.86 -10.20 7.71
C LEU A 97 -4.46 -11.40 8.56
N LYS A 98 -4.63 -12.59 8.01
CA LYS A 98 -4.29 -13.85 8.71
C LYS A 98 -2.80 -14.12 8.79
N LYS A 99 -2.01 -13.41 8.01
CA LYS A 99 -0.54 -13.56 7.95
C LYS A 99 0.13 -12.35 8.59
N PRO A 100 1.31 -12.53 9.21
CA PRO A 100 2.08 -11.38 9.73
C PRO A 100 2.48 -10.42 8.61
N VAL A 101 2.32 -9.15 8.91
CA VAL A 101 2.72 -8.06 8.01
C VAL A 101 3.66 -7.12 8.76
#